data_73353efc2f1e970bc7bc9e3ebfa978ec
#
_entry.id   73353efc2f1e970bc7bc9e3ebfa978ec
#
_cell.length_a   1.000
_cell.length_b   1.000
_cell.length_c   1.000
_cell.angle_alpha   90.00
_cell.angle_beta   90.00
_cell.angle_gamma   90.00
#
_symmetry.space_group_name_H-M   'P 1'
#
loop_
_entity.id
_entity.type
_entity.pdbx_description
1 polymer ?
#
loop_
_entity_poly.entity_id
_entity_poly.type
_entity_poly.pdbx_seq_one_letter_code
_entity_poly.pdbx_strand_id
1 'polypeptide(L)'
;MQPFFKFIRNMLTNIVLLLVGTALVLWGADKFTDGACGVARRWNVSELVIGLTIVAMGTSLPELIVSLFSSIRGSGDMSVGNIVGSNIFNTLVIIGASAMAMKIAVSRITLYRDISLSFGVAVVLFLMGRDGELSRVEGILLLGVFACFLYNLFAAERKNKKNQTEVSEQTKDIEPVWKLLLFLVIGVASLVGGGQLLVNNAAELARFWGVSESVIGLTILAGGTSLPELATSVVAARKGSNDLALGNALGSNIFNITLVLGLCNVISPMRIPLISTTDWAFLIGSNVVLAVCAITRMRLCRIEGFVLLLCYAAYLTLLFV
;
A
#
# COMPACT_ATOMS: atom_id res chain seq x y z
N MET A 1 22.00 -22.99 -33.63
CA MET A 1 20.66 -22.39 -33.95
C MET A 1 19.58 -22.65 -32.89
N GLN A 2 19.38 -23.87 -32.38
CA GLN A 2 18.37 -24.18 -31.37
C GLN A 2 18.44 -23.32 -30.08
N PRO A 3 19.61 -23.04 -29.46
CA PRO A 3 19.66 -22.24 -28.23
C PRO A 3 19.26 -20.78 -28.45
N PHE A 4 19.57 -20.20 -29.60
CA PHE A 4 19.21 -18.83 -29.96
C PHE A 4 17.69 -18.65 -30.14
N PHE A 5 17.03 -19.59 -30.83
CA PHE A 5 15.56 -19.54 -30.97
C PHE A 5 14.86 -19.75 -29.65
N LYS A 6 15.38 -20.59 -28.75
CA LYS A 6 14.83 -20.75 -27.37
C LYS A 6 14.97 -19.46 -26.57
N PHE A 7 16.10 -18.76 -26.67
CA PHE A 7 16.35 -17.49 -26.01
C PHE A 7 15.34 -16.42 -26.47
N ILE A 8 15.20 -16.22 -27.80
CA ILE A 8 14.25 -15.26 -28.37
C ILE A 8 12.81 -15.59 -27.93
N ARG A 9 12.43 -16.85 -27.99
CA ARG A 9 11.10 -17.32 -27.60
C ARG A 9 10.82 -16.99 -26.13
N ASN A 10 11.75 -17.27 -25.21
CA ASN A 10 11.58 -16.99 -23.79
C ASN A 10 11.48 -15.48 -23.55
N MET A 11 12.33 -14.68 -24.18
CA MET A 11 12.26 -13.21 -24.07
C MET A 11 10.90 -12.66 -24.55
N LEU A 12 10.40 -13.12 -25.70
CA LEU A 12 9.08 -12.73 -26.23
C LEU A 12 7.96 -13.17 -25.28
N THR A 13 8.04 -14.39 -24.73
CA THR A 13 7.06 -14.88 -23.76
C THR A 13 7.02 -13.97 -22.51
N ASN A 14 8.18 -13.61 -21.96
CA ASN A 14 8.26 -12.74 -20.79
C ASN A 14 7.70 -11.34 -21.09
N ILE A 15 7.97 -10.79 -22.29
CA ILE A 15 7.39 -9.51 -22.71
C ILE A 15 5.86 -9.59 -22.81
N VAL A 16 5.33 -10.63 -23.43
CA VAL A 16 3.88 -10.83 -23.56
C VAL A 16 3.23 -10.97 -22.17
N LEU A 17 3.82 -11.80 -21.29
CA LEU A 17 3.30 -11.99 -19.93
C LEU A 17 3.39 -10.72 -19.09
N LEU A 18 4.44 -9.91 -19.26
CA LEU A 18 4.57 -8.60 -18.62
C LEU A 18 3.45 -7.64 -19.10
N LEU A 19 3.17 -7.59 -20.40
CA LEU A 19 2.09 -6.78 -20.95
C LEU A 19 0.72 -7.26 -20.47
N VAL A 20 0.48 -8.57 -20.42
CA VAL A 20 -0.74 -9.17 -19.87
C VAL A 20 -0.87 -8.83 -18.38
N GLY A 21 0.22 -8.98 -17.60
CA GLY A 21 0.25 -8.60 -16.19
C GLY A 21 -0.11 -7.12 -15.99
N THR A 22 0.49 -6.24 -16.79
CA THR A 22 0.18 -4.80 -16.75
C THR A 22 -1.29 -4.53 -17.07
N ALA A 23 -1.83 -5.16 -18.11
CA ALA A 23 -3.24 -4.99 -18.47
C ALA A 23 -4.18 -5.49 -17.36
N LEU A 24 -3.87 -6.63 -16.73
CA LEU A 24 -4.63 -7.17 -15.59
C LEU A 24 -4.57 -6.24 -14.38
N VAL A 25 -3.40 -5.68 -14.06
CA VAL A 25 -3.25 -4.72 -12.95
C VAL A 25 -4.10 -3.47 -13.20
N LEU A 26 -4.02 -2.87 -14.38
CA LEU A 26 -4.78 -1.65 -14.69
C LEU A 26 -6.29 -1.92 -14.72
N TRP A 27 -6.72 -3.01 -15.35
CA TRP A 27 -8.14 -3.40 -15.37
C TRP A 27 -8.64 -3.79 -13.98
N GLY A 28 -7.85 -4.53 -13.22
CA GLY A 28 -8.16 -4.91 -11.83
C GLY A 28 -8.32 -3.67 -10.93
N ALA A 29 -7.41 -2.70 -11.03
CA ALA A 29 -7.48 -1.44 -10.31
C ALA A 29 -8.75 -0.63 -10.66
N ASP A 30 -9.13 -0.60 -11.95
CA ASP A 30 -10.35 0.04 -12.42
C ASP A 30 -11.60 -0.58 -11.79
N LYS A 31 -11.74 -1.91 -11.87
CA LYS A 31 -12.88 -2.64 -11.29
C LYS A 31 -12.91 -2.59 -9.77
N PHE A 32 -11.77 -2.73 -9.13
CA PHE A 32 -11.65 -2.64 -7.67
C PHE A 32 -12.06 -1.26 -7.15
N THR A 33 -11.61 -0.19 -7.81
CA THR A 33 -12.02 1.20 -7.49
C THR A 33 -13.52 1.38 -7.68
N ASP A 34 -14.12 0.91 -8.79
CA ASP A 34 -15.55 0.99 -9.02
C ASP A 34 -16.36 0.25 -7.94
N GLY A 35 -15.91 -0.95 -7.58
CA GLY A 35 -16.50 -1.73 -6.49
C GLY A 35 -16.44 -1.00 -5.15
N ALA A 36 -15.27 -0.45 -4.81
CA ALA A 36 -15.04 0.28 -3.55
C ALA A 36 -15.89 1.55 -3.46
N CYS A 37 -15.90 2.39 -4.51
CA CYS A 37 -16.73 3.58 -4.57
C CYS A 37 -18.22 3.24 -4.56
N GLY A 38 -18.62 2.14 -5.22
CA GLY A 38 -19.99 1.63 -5.20
C GLY A 38 -20.43 1.20 -3.81
N VAL A 39 -19.57 0.49 -3.07
CA VAL A 39 -19.82 0.09 -1.68
C VAL A 39 -19.91 1.32 -0.78
N ALA A 40 -19.00 2.29 -0.94
CA ALA A 40 -19.04 3.54 -0.18
C ALA A 40 -20.41 4.24 -0.33
N ARG A 41 -20.88 4.41 -1.57
CA ARG A 41 -22.19 5.03 -1.88
C ARG A 41 -23.34 4.20 -1.31
N ARG A 42 -23.33 2.87 -1.53
CA ARG A 42 -24.42 1.98 -1.09
C ARG A 42 -24.61 1.94 0.41
N TRP A 43 -23.52 1.92 1.16
CA TRP A 43 -23.56 1.89 2.62
C TRP A 43 -23.55 3.28 3.25
N ASN A 44 -23.54 4.32 2.41
CA ASN A 44 -23.43 5.71 2.85
C ASN A 44 -22.25 5.90 3.83
N VAL A 45 -21.07 5.41 3.42
CA VAL A 45 -19.80 5.50 4.13
C VAL A 45 -18.86 6.34 3.28
N SER A 46 -18.01 7.15 3.90
CA SER A 46 -17.06 7.97 3.16
C SER A 46 -16.06 7.11 2.38
N GLU A 47 -15.64 7.58 1.20
CA GLU A 47 -14.62 6.92 0.38
C GLU A 47 -13.30 6.78 1.13
N LEU A 48 -13.00 7.74 2.04
CA LEU A 48 -11.83 7.68 2.90
C LEU A 48 -11.86 6.45 3.82
N VAL A 49 -13.00 6.17 4.47
CA VAL A 49 -13.16 5.00 5.36
C VAL A 49 -13.04 3.70 4.59
N ILE A 50 -13.64 3.62 3.39
CA ILE A 50 -13.51 2.44 2.53
C ILE A 50 -12.05 2.27 2.06
N GLY A 51 -11.37 3.37 1.72
CA GLY A 51 -9.94 3.38 1.39
C GLY A 51 -9.07 2.86 2.54
N LEU A 52 -9.26 3.42 3.75
CA LEU A 52 -8.55 3.05 4.97
C LEU A 52 -8.81 1.61 5.45
N THR A 53 -9.83 0.93 4.93
CA THR A 53 -10.25 -0.40 5.37
C THR A 53 -10.26 -1.41 4.24
N ILE A 54 -11.36 -1.55 3.53
CA ILE A 54 -11.60 -2.61 2.53
C ILE A 54 -10.52 -2.57 1.43
N VAL A 55 -10.20 -1.36 0.94
CA VAL A 55 -9.23 -1.20 -0.15
C VAL A 55 -7.83 -1.51 0.35
N ALA A 56 -7.41 -0.89 1.45
CA ALA A 56 -6.10 -1.14 2.05
C ALA A 56 -5.89 -2.61 2.41
N MET A 57 -6.88 -3.25 3.08
CA MET A 57 -6.81 -4.67 3.41
C MET A 57 -6.72 -5.57 2.18
N GLY A 58 -7.49 -5.24 1.12
CA GLY A 58 -7.51 -6.04 -0.10
C GLY A 58 -6.20 -5.96 -0.89
N THR A 59 -5.63 -4.77 -0.99
CA THR A 59 -4.38 -4.57 -1.73
C THR A 59 -3.15 -5.05 -0.97
N SER A 60 -3.14 -4.95 0.37
CA SER A 60 -2.03 -5.43 1.24
C SER A 60 -2.07 -6.94 1.54
N LEU A 61 -2.91 -7.72 0.87
CA LEU A 61 -2.87 -9.19 0.98
C LEU A 61 -1.52 -9.80 0.58
N PRO A 62 -0.83 -9.35 -0.49
CA PRO A 62 0.50 -9.84 -0.82
C PRO A 62 1.51 -9.60 0.32
N GLU A 63 1.51 -8.41 0.92
CA GLU A 63 2.37 -8.08 2.05
C GLU A 63 2.12 -9.00 3.24
N LEU A 64 0.84 -9.26 3.57
CA LEU A 64 0.46 -10.20 4.63
C LEU A 64 1.01 -11.60 4.36
N ILE A 65 0.83 -12.10 3.14
CA ILE A 65 1.28 -13.45 2.75
C ILE A 65 2.81 -13.53 2.83
N VAL A 66 3.53 -12.60 2.22
CA VAL A 66 5.00 -12.59 2.21
C VAL A 66 5.55 -12.48 3.62
N SER A 67 5.05 -11.53 4.44
CA SER A 67 5.54 -11.32 5.80
C SER A 67 5.23 -12.50 6.71
N LEU A 68 4.03 -13.08 6.61
CA LEU A 68 3.63 -14.23 7.42
C LEU A 68 4.48 -15.47 7.11
N PHE A 69 4.68 -15.80 5.83
CA PHE A 69 5.52 -16.94 5.45
C PHE A 69 6.99 -16.71 5.82
N SER A 70 7.51 -15.50 5.69
CA SER A 70 8.88 -15.16 6.11
C SER A 70 9.06 -15.32 7.62
N SER A 71 8.09 -14.82 8.41
CA SER A 71 8.08 -14.96 9.87
C SER A 71 8.07 -16.42 10.30
N ILE A 72 7.17 -17.26 9.75
CA ILE A 72 7.07 -18.69 10.06
C ILE A 72 8.36 -19.45 9.69
N ARG A 73 9.07 -19.04 8.64
CA ARG A 73 10.36 -19.62 8.24
C ARG A 73 11.55 -19.12 9.04
N GLY A 74 11.33 -18.26 10.03
CA GLY A 74 12.38 -17.68 10.86
C GLY A 74 13.17 -16.54 10.20
N SER A 75 12.67 -16.00 9.08
CA SER A 75 13.27 -14.87 8.36
C SER A 75 12.62 -13.55 8.81
N GLY A 76 12.79 -13.17 10.09
CA GLY A 76 12.19 -11.97 10.68
C GLY A 76 12.58 -10.68 9.96
N ASP A 77 13.86 -10.53 9.60
CA ASP A 77 14.34 -9.37 8.83
C ASP A 77 13.60 -9.20 7.50
N MET A 78 13.33 -10.32 6.80
CA MET A 78 12.58 -10.28 5.54
C MET A 78 11.13 -9.87 5.75
N SER A 79 10.51 -10.33 6.85
CA SER A 79 9.13 -9.99 7.21
C SER A 79 9.02 -8.49 7.54
N VAL A 80 9.87 -7.98 8.43
CA VAL A 80 9.84 -6.57 8.84
C VAL A 80 10.33 -5.67 7.71
N GLY A 81 11.39 -6.07 7.00
CA GLY A 81 11.90 -5.33 5.83
C GLY A 81 10.86 -5.15 4.74
N ASN A 82 10.05 -6.19 4.44
CA ASN A 82 8.92 -6.07 3.52
C ASN A 82 7.93 -4.99 3.98
N ILE A 83 7.55 -4.98 5.26
CA ILE A 83 6.58 -4.00 5.78
C ILE A 83 7.17 -2.59 5.86
N VAL A 84 8.40 -2.43 6.31
CA VAL A 84 9.09 -1.12 6.35
C VAL A 84 9.24 -0.56 4.95
N GLY A 85 9.71 -1.38 3.99
CA GLY A 85 9.86 -0.98 2.59
C GLY A 85 8.53 -0.61 1.94
N SER A 86 7.48 -1.41 2.13
CA SER A 86 6.13 -1.11 1.62
C SER A 86 5.56 0.19 2.21
N ASN A 87 5.79 0.47 3.49
CA ASN A 87 5.30 1.71 4.11
C ASN A 87 6.04 2.95 3.60
N ILE A 88 7.36 2.86 3.39
CA ILE A 88 8.14 3.91 2.72
C ILE A 88 7.63 4.12 1.29
N PHE A 89 7.42 3.03 0.55
CA PHE A 89 6.91 3.06 -0.82
C PHE A 89 5.50 3.67 -0.88
N ASN A 90 4.59 3.24 -0.01
CA ASN A 90 3.22 3.77 0.06
C ASN A 90 3.23 5.28 0.31
N THR A 91 4.05 5.74 1.26
CA THR A 91 4.12 7.16 1.62
C THR A 91 4.78 8.01 0.54
N LEU A 92 5.89 7.56 -0.03
CA LEU A 92 6.69 8.37 -0.96
C LEU A 92 6.27 8.16 -2.42
N VAL A 93 6.02 6.91 -2.84
CA VAL A 93 5.72 6.61 -4.24
C VAL A 93 4.24 6.65 -4.51
N ILE A 94 3.41 5.98 -3.73
CA ILE A 94 1.97 5.87 -4.01
C ILE A 94 1.28 7.22 -3.84
N ILE A 95 1.48 7.87 -2.69
CA ILE A 95 0.91 9.21 -2.47
C ILE A 95 1.53 10.21 -3.45
N GLY A 96 2.84 10.13 -3.69
CA GLY A 96 3.55 10.96 -4.66
C GLY A 96 2.99 10.83 -6.08
N ALA A 97 2.87 9.61 -6.59
CA ALA A 97 2.33 9.33 -7.93
C ALA A 97 0.84 9.72 -8.04
N SER A 98 0.04 9.47 -7.00
CA SER A 98 -1.37 9.87 -6.96
C SER A 98 -1.51 11.40 -7.01
N ALA A 99 -0.69 12.15 -6.27
CA ALA A 99 -0.65 13.61 -6.29
C ALA A 99 -0.14 14.19 -7.63
N MET A 100 0.74 13.48 -8.31
CA MET A 100 1.17 13.80 -9.68
C MET A 100 0.02 13.59 -10.69
N ALA A 101 -0.75 12.53 -10.52
CA ALA A 101 -1.88 12.19 -11.39
C ALA A 101 -3.03 13.18 -11.21
N MET A 102 -3.40 13.48 -9.98
CA MET A 102 -4.50 14.40 -9.63
C MET A 102 -4.19 15.09 -8.30
N LYS A 103 -4.59 16.34 -8.17
CA LYS A 103 -4.49 17.09 -6.92
C LYS A 103 -5.38 16.47 -5.85
N ILE A 104 -4.79 16.10 -4.72
CA ILE A 104 -5.47 15.48 -3.58
C ILE A 104 -5.74 16.54 -2.52
N ALA A 105 -7.01 16.79 -2.19
CA ALA A 105 -7.38 17.61 -1.04
C ALA A 105 -7.14 16.81 0.26
N VAL A 106 -6.57 17.46 1.27
CA VAL A 106 -6.34 16.84 2.58
C VAL A 106 -7.25 17.52 3.59
N SER A 107 -8.17 16.78 4.18
CA SER A 107 -9.02 17.31 5.23
C SER A 107 -8.25 17.47 6.53
N ARG A 108 -8.73 18.36 7.44
CA ARG A 108 -8.15 18.45 8.79
C ARG A 108 -8.26 17.14 9.55
N ILE A 109 -9.34 16.40 9.34
CA ILE A 109 -9.53 15.08 9.97
C ILE A 109 -8.45 14.12 9.46
N THR A 110 -8.24 14.03 8.16
CA THR A 110 -7.22 13.18 7.56
C THR A 110 -5.81 13.54 8.06
N LEU A 111 -5.50 14.84 8.15
CA LEU A 111 -4.21 15.31 8.65
C LEU A 111 -3.97 14.89 10.11
N TYR A 112 -4.88 15.27 11.00
CA TYR A 112 -4.68 15.10 12.46
C TYR A 112 -5.03 13.71 12.97
N ARG A 113 -5.82 12.92 12.24
CA ARG A 113 -6.17 11.55 12.60
C ARG A 113 -5.34 10.53 11.83
N ASP A 114 -5.45 10.52 10.51
CA ASP A 114 -4.95 9.40 9.70
C ASP A 114 -3.44 9.50 9.41
N ILE A 115 -2.95 10.69 9.01
CA ILE A 115 -1.52 10.92 8.80
C ILE A 115 -0.78 10.85 10.14
N SER A 116 -1.34 11.45 11.21
CA SER A 116 -0.73 11.37 12.54
C SER A 116 -0.71 9.95 13.10
N LEU A 117 -1.73 9.13 12.83
CA LEU A 117 -1.74 7.73 13.24
C LEU A 117 -0.71 6.91 12.45
N SER A 118 -0.64 7.09 11.11
CA SER A 118 0.39 6.44 10.28
C SER A 118 1.80 6.76 10.78
N PHE A 119 2.07 8.03 11.09
CA PHE A 119 3.33 8.45 11.73
C PHE A 119 3.52 7.79 13.10
N GLY A 120 2.49 7.82 13.95
CA GLY A 120 2.55 7.27 15.31
C GLY A 120 2.87 5.78 15.33
N VAL A 121 2.23 4.98 14.46
CA VAL A 121 2.51 3.53 14.39
C VAL A 121 3.91 3.24 13.82
N ALA A 122 4.41 4.08 12.91
CA ALA A 122 5.80 3.99 12.42
C ALA A 122 6.82 4.26 13.56
N VAL A 123 6.56 5.27 14.40
CA VAL A 123 7.39 5.56 15.58
C VAL A 123 7.30 4.43 16.60
N VAL A 124 6.11 3.90 16.86
CA VAL A 124 5.92 2.75 17.77
C VAL A 124 6.71 1.54 17.28
N LEU A 125 6.62 1.20 15.98
CA LEU A 125 7.40 0.10 15.41
C LEU A 125 8.92 0.33 15.55
N PHE A 126 9.40 1.54 15.29
CA PHE A 126 10.80 1.90 15.50
C PHE A 126 11.24 1.69 16.96
N LEU A 127 10.41 2.16 17.92
CA LEU A 127 10.73 2.03 19.34
C LEU A 127 10.77 0.56 19.81
N MET A 128 9.83 -0.25 19.30
CA MET A 128 9.78 -1.70 19.58
C MET A 128 10.97 -2.42 18.94
N GLY A 129 11.37 -2.07 17.72
CA GLY A 129 12.45 -2.74 17.00
C GLY A 129 13.87 -2.30 17.38
N ARG A 130 14.05 -1.35 18.33
CA ARG A 130 15.38 -0.81 18.71
C ARG A 130 16.33 -1.83 19.32
N ASP A 131 15.80 -2.83 19.98
CA ASP A 131 16.58 -3.92 20.60
C ASP A 131 16.92 -5.06 19.63
N GLY A 132 16.44 -4.96 18.38
CA GLY A 132 16.64 -5.94 17.33
C GLY A 132 15.72 -7.16 17.43
N GLU A 133 14.69 -7.12 18.27
CA GLU A 133 13.73 -8.20 18.45
C GLU A 133 12.29 -7.64 18.47
N LEU A 134 11.34 -8.42 17.99
CA LEU A 134 9.91 -8.15 18.11
C LEU A 134 9.23 -9.33 18.78
N SER A 135 8.73 -9.10 19.97
CA SER A 135 8.14 -10.09 20.86
C SER A 135 6.64 -10.34 20.56
N ARG A 136 6.10 -11.43 21.13
CA ARG A 136 4.66 -11.69 21.08
C ARG A 136 3.81 -10.61 21.76
N VAL A 137 4.33 -10.04 22.84
CA VAL A 137 3.62 -8.98 23.58
C VAL A 137 3.47 -7.75 22.72
N GLU A 138 4.53 -7.35 22.03
CA GLU A 138 4.48 -6.24 21.07
C GLU A 138 3.52 -6.54 19.91
N GLY A 139 3.48 -7.79 19.42
CA GLY A 139 2.49 -8.22 18.44
C GLY A 139 1.06 -8.04 18.94
N ILE A 140 0.75 -8.43 20.17
CA ILE A 140 -0.56 -8.24 20.81
C ILE A 140 -0.89 -6.74 20.95
N LEU A 141 0.08 -5.92 21.34
CA LEU A 141 -0.10 -4.47 21.45
C LEU A 141 -0.42 -3.84 20.09
N LEU A 142 0.29 -4.24 19.02
CA LEU A 142 0.02 -3.77 17.65
C LEU A 142 -1.40 -4.16 17.20
N LEU A 143 -1.83 -5.39 17.46
CA LEU A 143 -3.23 -5.83 17.19
C LEU A 143 -4.25 -5.02 18.00
N GLY A 144 -3.93 -4.68 19.25
CA GLY A 144 -4.74 -3.80 20.07
C GLY A 144 -4.89 -2.39 19.46
N VAL A 145 -3.78 -1.83 18.97
CA VAL A 145 -3.80 -0.54 18.25
C VAL A 145 -4.68 -0.63 17.00
N PHE A 146 -4.58 -1.74 16.24
CA PHE A 146 -5.45 -1.97 15.07
C PHE A 146 -6.94 -2.01 15.44
N ALA A 147 -7.30 -2.75 16.48
CA ALA A 147 -8.69 -2.82 16.96
C ALA A 147 -9.19 -1.44 17.40
N CYS A 148 -8.39 -0.68 18.14
CA CYS A 148 -8.69 0.70 18.53
C CYS A 148 -8.86 1.62 17.31
N PHE A 149 -8.00 1.48 16.30
CA PHE A 149 -8.11 2.23 15.04
C PHE A 149 -9.45 1.98 14.36
N LEU A 150 -9.82 0.72 14.14
CA LEU A 150 -11.08 0.37 13.51
C LEU A 150 -12.28 0.89 14.32
N TYR A 151 -12.25 0.71 15.64
CA TYR A 151 -13.32 1.20 16.51
C TYR A 151 -13.51 2.72 16.38
N ASN A 152 -12.43 3.50 16.49
CA ASN A 152 -12.48 4.95 16.37
C ASN A 152 -12.92 5.41 14.98
N LEU A 153 -12.47 4.72 13.92
CA LEU A 153 -12.82 5.03 12.55
C LEU A 153 -14.33 4.87 12.33
N PHE A 154 -14.90 3.72 12.73
CA PHE A 154 -16.34 3.46 12.58
C PHE A 154 -17.20 4.28 13.54
N ALA A 155 -16.71 4.58 14.75
CA ALA A 155 -17.41 5.45 15.69
C ALA A 155 -17.52 6.89 15.16
N ALA A 156 -16.44 7.41 14.58
CA ALA A 156 -16.42 8.73 13.95
C ALA A 156 -17.38 8.80 12.75
N GLU A 157 -17.41 7.75 11.92
CA GLU A 157 -18.31 7.67 10.76
C GLU A 157 -19.78 7.65 11.18
N ARG A 158 -20.13 6.87 12.22
CA ARG A 158 -21.48 6.85 12.79
C ARG A 158 -21.91 8.21 13.33
N LYS A 159 -21.00 8.96 13.97
CA LYS A 159 -21.27 10.32 14.47
C LYS A 159 -21.52 11.30 13.33
N ASN A 160 -20.71 11.23 12.26
CA ASN A 160 -20.90 12.06 11.08
C ASN A 160 -22.25 11.81 10.41
N LYS A 161 -22.69 10.54 10.29
CA LYS A 161 -24.02 10.18 9.75
C LYS A 161 -25.17 10.79 10.55
N LYS A 162 -25.09 10.83 11.88
CA LYS A 162 -26.12 11.42 12.73
C LYS A 162 -26.24 12.94 12.55
N ASN A 163 -25.15 13.62 12.18
CA ASN A 163 -25.12 15.07 11.98
C ASN A 163 -25.52 15.49 10.56
N GLN A 164 -25.61 14.53 9.61
CA GLN A 164 -26.03 14.76 8.22
C GLN A 164 -27.50 14.37 7.99
N THR A 165 -28.38 14.62 8.96
CA THR A 165 -29.83 14.56 8.74
C THR A 165 -30.18 15.64 7.72
N GLU A 166 -30.64 15.19 6.53
CA GLU A 166 -31.08 16.00 5.39
C GLU A 166 -29.99 16.53 4.43
N VAL A 167 -29.42 15.67 3.57
CA VAL A 167 -29.10 16.10 2.20
C VAL A 167 -29.18 14.92 1.24
N SER A 168 -30.14 15.09 0.31
CA SER A 168 -30.24 14.50 -1.03
C SER A 168 -30.41 12.98 -1.17
N GLU A 169 -31.67 12.64 -1.44
CA GLU A 169 -32.08 11.61 -2.39
C GLU A 169 -31.42 11.82 -3.78
N GLN A 170 -30.15 11.52 -3.91
CA GLN A 170 -29.62 11.15 -5.21
C GLN A 170 -29.68 9.63 -5.32
N THR A 171 -30.87 9.12 -5.60
CA THR A 171 -31.07 7.78 -6.19
C THR A 171 -30.53 7.79 -7.62
N LYS A 172 -29.20 7.87 -7.76
CA LYS A 172 -28.54 7.38 -8.96
C LYS A 172 -28.54 5.85 -8.85
N ASP A 173 -28.78 5.17 -9.98
CA ASP A 173 -28.75 3.71 -10.09
C ASP A 173 -27.53 3.13 -9.40
N ILE A 174 -27.72 2.71 -8.15
CA ILE A 174 -26.63 2.09 -7.37
C ILE A 174 -26.64 0.62 -7.77
N GLU A 175 -25.51 0.18 -8.33
CA GLU A 175 -25.29 -1.21 -8.70
C GLU A 175 -25.64 -2.17 -7.56
N PRO A 176 -26.19 -3.36 -7.86
CA PRO A 176 -26.57 -4.32 -6.84
C PRO A 176 -25.34 -4.81 -6.06
N VAL A 177 -25.51 -5.09 -4.75
CA VAL A 177 -24.42 -5.45 -3.83
C VAL A 177 -23.56 -6.58 -4.36
N TRP A 178 -24.17 -7.62 -4.93
CA TRP A 178 -23.44 -8.77 -5.47
C TRP A 178 -22.46 -8.37 -6.59
N LYS A 179 -22.83 -7.39 -7.44
CA LYS A 179 -21.97 -6.90 -8.52
C LYS A 179 -20.81 -6.08 -7.97
N LEU A 180 -21.06 -5.27 -6.93
CA LEU A 180 -20.00 -4.51 -6.24
C LEU A 180 -19.00 -5.44 -5.57
N LEU A 181 -19.50 -6.48 -4.87
CA LEU A 181 -18.65 -7.51 -4.26
C LEU A 181 -17.86 -8.29 -5.32
N LEU A 182 -18.50 -8.61 -6.44
CA LEU A 182 -17.83 -9.27 -7.57
C LEU A 182 -16.70 -8.39 -8.11
N PHE A 183 -16.90 -7.08 -8.25
CA PHE A 183 -15.88 -6.13 -8.68
C PHE A 183 -14.71 -6.06 -7.70
N LEU A 184 -14.98 -6.10 -6.39
CA LEU A 184 -13.93 -6.17 -5.38
C LEU A 184 -13.11 -7.47 -5.50
N VAL A 185 -13.77 -8.61 -5.57
CA VAL A 185 -13.11 -9.93 -5.61
C VAL A 185 -12.29 -10.09 -6.89
N ILE A 186 -12.90 -9.84 -8.06
CA ILE A 186 -12.21 -9.95 -9.36
C ILE A 186 -11.12 -8.89 -9.47
N GLY A 187 -11.38 -7.68 -8.97
CA GLY A 187 -10.39 -6.60 -8.94
C GLY A 187 -9.14 -7.00 -8.16
N VAL A 188 -9.30 -7.47 -6.91
CA VAL A 188 -8.16 -7.95 -6.09
C VAL A 188 -7.46 -9.14 -6.75
N ALA A 189 -8.21 -10.13 -7.25
CA ALA A 189 -7.60 -11.28 -7.91
C ALA A 189 -6.76 -10.88 -9.14
N SER A 190 -7.27 -9.93 -9.93
CA SER A 190 -6.55 -9.39 -11.10
C SER A 190 -5.35 -8.52 -10.71
N LEU A 191 -5.46 -7.73 -9.63
CA LEU A 191 -4.35 -6.94 -9.11
C LEU A 191 -3.22 -7.85 -8.62
N VAL A 192 -3.53 -8.85 -7.79
CA VAL A 192 -2.54 -9.76 -7.22
C VAL A 192 -1.95 -10.66 -8.32
N GLY A 193 -2.79 -11.31 -9.13
CA GLY A 193 -2.34 -12.19 -10.20
C GLY A 193 -1.58 -11.45 -11.31
N GLY A 194 -2.10 -10.29 -11.71
CA GLY A 194 -1.45 -9.42 -12.71
C GLY A 194 -0.14 -8.82 -12.18
N GLY A 195 -0.10 -8.39 -10.92
CA GLY A 195 1.11 -7.91 -10.25
C GLY A 195 2.19 -8.97 -10.20
N GLN A 196 1.83 -10.20 -9.83
CA GLN A 196 2.77 -11.32 -9.80
C GLN A 196 3.33 -11.69 -11.18
N LEU A 197 2.48 -11.69 -12.22
CA LEU A 197 2.93 -11.86 -13.59
C LEU A 197 3.89 -10.73 -14.02
N LEU A 198 3.55 -9.49 -13.73
CA LEU A 198 4.38 -8.33 -14.06
C LEU A 198 5.75 -8.43 -13.40
N VAL A 199 5.80 -8.63 -12.08
CA VAL A 199 7.02 -8.69 -11.28
C VAL A 199 7.92 -9.83 -11.71
N ASN A 200 7.39 -11.05 -11.84
CA ASN A 200 8.17 -12.22 -12.20
C ASN A 200 8.81 -12.06 -13.58
N ASN A 201 8.03 -11.59 -14.56
CA ASN A 201 8.54 -11.44 -15.93
C ASN A 201 9.45 -10.22 -16.09
N ALA A 202 9.23 -9.14 -15.32
CA ALA A 202 10.16 -8.01 -15.25
C ALA A 202 11.52 -8.43 -14.65
N ALA A 203 11.51 -9.23 -13.59
CA ALA A 203 12.74 -9.79 -13.00
C ALA A 203 13.48 -10.69 -13.97
N GLU A 204 12.79 -11.59 -14.69
CA GLU A 204 13.41 -12.43 -15.73
C GLU A 204 14.03 -11.59 -16.86
N LEU A 205 13.35 -10.56 -17.35
CA LEU A 205 13.90 -9.65 -18.36
C LEU A 205 15.12 -8.89 -17.83
N ALA A 206 15.09 -8.43 -16.58
CA ALA A 206 16.23 -7.76 -15.95
C ALA A 206 17.46 -8.70 -15.87
N ARG A 207 17.25 -9.99 -15.51
CA ARG A 207 18.30 -11.03 -15.57
C ARG A 207 18.87 -11.20 -16.97
N PHE A 208 18.03 -11.21 -18.00
CA PHE A 208 18.48 -11.29 -19.39
C PHE A 208 19.37 -10.11 -19.78
N TRP A 209 19.18 -8.94 -19.21
CA TRP A 209 20.00 -7.75 -19.42
C TRP A 209 21.21 -7.67 -18.50
N GLY A 210 21.45 -8.69 -17.68
CA GLY A 210 22.63 -8.77 -16.80
C GLY A 210 22.51 -7.93 -15.53
N VAL A 211 21.29 -7.53 -15.14
CA VAL A 211 21.04 -6.84 -13.86
C VAL A 211 21.28 -7.83 -12.71
N SER A 212 22.00 -7.39 -11.68
CA SER A 212 22.33 -8.24 -10.53
C SER A 212 21.08 -8.63 -9.71
N GLU A 213 21.09 -9.81 -9.09
CA GLU A 213 19.99 -10.28 -8.24
C GLU A 213 19.71 -9.33 -7.07
N SER A 214 20.72 -8.67 -6.54
CA SER A 214 20.55 -7.67 -5.49
C SER A 214 19.72 -6.48 -5.98
N VAL A 215 20.02 -5.95 -7.17
CA VAL A 215 19.24 -4.84 -7.75
C VAL A 215 17.82 -5.27 -8.06
N ILE A 216 17.63 -6.47 -8.63
CA ILE A 216 16.30 -7.03 -8.91
C ILE A 216 15.49 -7.17 -7.61
N GLY A 217 16.11 -7.72 -6.56
CA GLY A 217 15.49 -7.91 -5.26
C GLY A 217 15.07 -6.59 -4.61
N LEU A 218 15.98 -5.61 -4.58
CA LEU A 218 15.76 -4.32 -3.93
C LEU A 218 14.82 -3.38 -4.70
N THR A 219 14.60 -3.60 -5.99
CA THR A 219 13.75 -2.73 -6.82
C THR A 219 12.48 -3.42 -7.29
N ILE A 220 12.62 -4.42 -8.15
CA ILE A 220 11.48 -5.05 -8.83
C ILE A 220 10.67 -5.91 -7.85
N LEU A 221 11.34 -6.73 -7.04
CA LEU A 221 10.65 -7.62 -6.10
C LEU A 221 10.13 -6.85 -4.88
N ALA A 222 10.92 -5.95 -4.32
CA ALA A 222 10.50 -5.15 -3.16
C ALA A 222 9.33 -4.21 -3.48
N GLY A 223 9.32 -3.56 -4.66
CA GLY A 223 8.18 -2.75 -5.08
C GLY A 223 6.98 -3.56 -5.58
N GLY A 224 7.18 -4.84 -5.83
CA GLY A 224 6.20 -5.70 -6.51
C GLY A 224 4.97 -6.02 -5.69
N THR A 225 5.11 -6.20 -4.38
CA THR A 225 3.98 -6.45 -3.48
C THR A 225 3.06 -5.24 -3.39
N SER A 226 3.61 -4.03 -3.46
CA SER A 226 2.86 -2.77 -3.37
C SER A 226 2.34 -2.24 -4.74
N LEU A 227 2.47 -3.02 -5.82
CA LEU A 227 1.88 -2.66 -7.12
C LEU A 227 0.34 -2.58 -7.10
N PRO A 228 -0.40 -3.47 -6.41
CA PRO A 228 -1.84 -3.35 -6.26
C PRO A 228 -2.25 -2.01 -5.63
N GLU A 229 -1.56 -1.59 -4.57
CA GLU A 229 -1.78 -0.31 -3.90
C GLU A 229 -1.52 0.86 -4.84
N LEU A 230 -0.39 0.85 -5.55
CA LEU A 230 -0.01 1.90 -6.49
C LEU A 230 -1.05 2.04 -7.60
N ALA A 231 -1.39 0.93 -8.26
CA ALA A 231 -2.36 0.94 -9.35
C ALA A 231 -3.72 1.43 -8.89
N THR A 232 -4.22 0.90 -7.77
CA THR A 232 -5.53 1.27 -7.20
C THR A 232 -5.57 2.75 -6.82
N SER A 233 -4.54 3.26 -6.11
CA SER A 233 -4.50 4.66 -5.67
C SER A 233 -4.39 5.63 -6.85
N VAL A 234 -3.55 5.34 -7.85
CA VAL A 234 -3.42 6.19 -9.05
C VAL A 234 -4.70 6.18 -9.89
N VAL A 235 -5.35 5.02 -10.06
CA VAL A 235 -6.63 4.92 -10.78
C VAL A 235 -7.73 5.65 -10.02
N ALA A 236 -7.83 5.47 -8.70
CA ALA A 236 -8.79 6.18 -7.86
C ALA A 236 -8.59 7.70 -7.97
N ALA A 237 -7.36 8.20 -7.85
CA ALA A 237 -7.04 9.60 -8.02
C ALA A 237 -7.49 10.12 -9.41
N ARG A 238 -7.18 9.39 -10.49
CA ARG A 238 -7.60 9.76 -11.84
C ARG A 238 -9.13 9.80 -12.05
N LYS A 239 -9.86 8.95 -11.33
CA LYS A 239 -11.34 8.95 -11.30
C LYS A 239 -11.92 10.06 -10.40
N GLY A 240 -11.08 10.85 -9.71
CA GLY A 240 -11.52 11.91 -8.80
C GLY A 240 -11.82 11.43 -7.38
N SER A 241 -11.68 10.12 -7.08
CA SER A 241 -11.84 9.53 -5.75
C SER A 241 -10.56 9.70 -4.92
N ASN A 242 -10.20 10.96 -4.65
CA ASN A 242 -8.96 11.33 -3.98
C ASN A 242 -8.89 10.80 -2.55
N ASP A 243 -10.02 10.79 -1.84
CA ASP A 243 -10.13 10.28 -0.48
C ASP A 243 -9.89 8.76 -0.43
N LEU A 244 -10.37 8.03 -1.45
CA LEU A 244 -10.10 6.60 -1.60
C LEU A 244 -8.59 6.36 -1.82
N ALA A 245 -7.96 7.14 -2.71
CA ALA A 245 -6.52 7.00 -3.02
C ALA A 245 -5.64 7.25 -1.80
N LEU A 246 -5.90 8.34 -1.07
CA LEU A 246 -5.16 8.68 0.15
C LEU A 246 -5.45 7.69 1.27
N GLY A 247 -6.72 7.29 1.42
CA GLY A 247 -7.17 6.28 2.39
C GLY A 247 -6.50 4.93 2.15
N ASN A 248 -6.38 4.48 0.89
CA ASN A 248 -5.68 3.25 0.56
C ASN A 248 -4.22 3.29 1.04
N ALA A 249 -3.44 4.30 0.65
CA ALA A 249 -2.02 4.38 1.02
C ALA A 249 -1.80 4.48 2.55
N LEU A 250 -2.55 5.36 3.24
CA LEU A 250 -2.46 5.50 4.70
C LEU A 250 -2.99 4.27 5.44
N GLY A 251 -4.09 3.70 4.95
CA GLY A 251 -4.68 2.49 5.50
C GLY A 251 -3.74 1.29 5.38
N SER A 252 -3.10 1.10 4.21
CA SER A 252 -2.08 0.06 4.02
C SER A 252 -0.90 0.23 4.98
N ASN A 253 -0.43 1.46 5.24
CA ASN A 253 0.62 1.69 6.21
C ASN A 253 0.22 1.25 7.62
N ILE A 254 -0.98 1.64 8.07
CA ILE A 254 -1.50 1.27 9.39
C ILE A 254 -1.73 -0.24 9.45
N PHE A 255 -2.35 -0.83 8.43
CA PHE A 255 -2.64 -2.25 8.32
C PHE A 255 -1.35 -3.08 8.36
N ASN A 256 -0.35 -2.71 7.59
CA ASN A 256 0.94 -3.39 7.51
C ASN A 256 1.65 -3.45 8.86
N ILE A 257 1.75 -2.32 9.55
CA ILE A 257 2.42 -2.28 10.86
C ILE A 257 1.58 -2.96 11.93
N THR A 258 0.30 -2.61 12.03
CA THR A 258 -0.50 -3.01 13.20
C THR A 258 -1.10 -4.40 13.08
N LEU A 259 -1.63 -4.77 11.91
CA LEU A 259 -2.22 -6.08 11.72
C LEU A 259 -1.21 -7.10 11.20
N VAL A 260 -0.48 -6.80 10.11
CA VAL A 260 0.42 -7.79 9.49
C VAL A 260 1.56 -8.14 10.45
N LEU A 261 2.35 -7.16 10.92
CA LEU A 261 3.41 -7.43 11.89
C LEU A 261 2.85 -7.90 13.22
N GLY A 262 1.70 -7.37 13.65
CA GLY A 262 1.02 -7.84 14.86
C GLY A 262 0.74 -9.34 14.80
N LEU A 263 0.15 -9.84 13.72
CA LEU A 263 -0.11 -11.28 13.52
C LEU A 263 1.20 -12.08 13.42
N CYS A 264 2.16 -11.60 12.63
CA CYS A 264 3.46 -12.26 12.46
C CYS A 264 4.16 -12.46 13.81
N ASN A 265 4.21 -11.42 14.65
CA ASN A 265 4.87 -11.50 15.97
C ASN A 265 4.15 -12.41 16.96
N VAL A 266 2.82 -12.45 16.94
CA VAL A 266 2.04 -13.37 17.80
C VAL A 266 2.31 -14.82 17.41
N ILE A 267 2.37 -15.12 16.11
CA ILE A 267 2.62 -16.46 15.60
C ILE A 267 4.09 -16.86 15.84
N SER A 268 5.02 -16.02 15.40
CA SER A 268 6.46 -16.25 15.46
C SER A 268 7.20 -14.97 15.84
N PRO A 269 7.69 -14.84 17.09
CA PRO A 269 8.54 -13.71 17.47
C PRO A 269 9.75 -13.59 16.54
N MET A 270 10.11 -12.37 16.17
CA MET A 270 11.09 -12.12 15.12
C MET A 270 12.34 -11.43 15.65
N ARG A 271 13.51 -11.87 15.16
CA ARG A 271 14.77 -11.13 15.28
C ARG A 271 15.00 -10.33 14.00
N ILE A 272 15.41 -9.07 14.16
CA ILE A 272 15.49 -8.09 13.07
C ILE A 272 16.82 -7.29 13.10
N PRO A 273 17.99 -7.93 13.25
CA PRO A 273 19.27 -7.23 13.37
C PRO A 273 19.69 -6.52 12.07
N LEU A 274 19.09 -6.87 10.91
CA LEU A 274 19.51 -6.36 9.61
C LEU A 274 18.73 -5.12 9.14
N ILE A 275 17.70 -4.68 9.88
CA ILE A 275 17.00 -3.44 9.52
C ILE A 275 17.93 -2.25 9.78
N SER A 276 18.28 -1.53 8.70
CA SER A 276 19.28 -0.49 8.76
C SER A 276 18.75 0.80 9.43
N THR A 277 19.68 1.61 9.93
CA THR A 277 19.33 2.97 10.42
C THR A 277 18.72 3.82 9.32
N THR A 278 19.12 3.60 8.07
CA THR A 278 18.55 4.28 6.89
C THR A 278 17.08 3.92 6.72
N ASP A 279 16.71 2.63 6.84
CA ASP A 279 15.31 2.19 6.72
C ASP A 279 14.43 2.83 7.79
N TRP A 280 14.89 2.84 9.04
CA TRP A 280 14.19 3.48 10.16
C TRP A 280 14.05 4.99 9.95
N ALA A 281 15.11 5.66 9.49
CA ALA A 281 15.09 7.09 9.22
C ALA A 281 14.10 7.45 8.09
N PHE A 282 14.05 6.64 7.02
CA PHE A 282 13.10 6.86 5.92
C PHE A 282 11.67 6.47 6.29
N LEU A 283 11.45 5.43 7.10
CA LEU A 283 10.12 5.09 7.60
C LEU A 283 9.49 6.26 8.36
N ILE A 284 10.25 6.88 9.26
CA ILE A 284 9.78 8.02 10.06
C ILE A 284 9.80 9.30 9.22
N GLY A 285 10.90 9.56 8.52
CA GLY A 285 11.12 10.78 7.73
C GLY A 285 10.11 10.95 6.62
N SER A 286 9.71 9.86 5.93
CA SER A 286 8.68 9.90 4.89
C SER A 286 7.34 10.43 5.41
N ASN A 287 6.91 9.98 6.59
CA ASN A 287 5.69 10.46 7.23
C ASN A 287 5.79 11.94 7.66
N VAL A 288 6.97 12.38 8.12
CA VAL A 288 7.22 13.81 8.43
C VAL A 288 7.13 14.66 7.17
N VAL A 289 7.79 14.25 6.08
CA VAL A 289 7.72 14.96 4.80
C VAL A 289 6.29 15.03 4.29
N LEU A 290 5.55 13.91 4.34
CA LEU A 290 4.13 13.88 3.98
C LEU A 290 3.32 14.88 4.81
N ALA A 291 3.50 14.88 6.14
CA ALA A 291 2.78 15.79 7.03
C ALA A 291 3.10 17.26 6.70
N VAL A 292 4.37 17.60 6.49
CA VAL A 292 4.79 18.96 6.09
C VAL A 292 4.15 19.36 4.77
N CYS A 293 4.19 18.49 3.75
CA CYS A 293 3.54 18.73 2.46
C CYS A 293 2.02 18.94 2.61
N ALA A 294 1.37 18.15 3.46
CA ALA A 294 -0.06 18.24 3.69
C ALA A 294 -0.48 19.51 4.44
N ILE A 295 0.30 19.94 5.45
CA ILE A 295 0.01 21.12 6.28
C ILE A 295 0.07 22.41 5.46
N THR A 296 1.04 22.54 4.55
CA THR A 296 1.34 23.80 3.86
C THR A 296 0.15 24.40 3.13
N ARG A 297 -0.67 23.57 2.49
CA ARG A 297 -1.81 24.02 1.67
C ARG A 297 -3.09 23.21 1.85
N MET A 298 -3.14 22.30 2.82
CA MET A 298 -4.22 21.32 3.00
C MET A 298 -4.57 20.57 1.70
N ARG A 299 -3.54 20.30 0.91
CA ARG A 299 -3.63 19.59 -0.37
C ARG A 299 -2.25 19.10 -0.81
N LEU A 300 -2.23 17.99 -1.52
CA LEU A 300 -1.06 17.50 -2.21
C LEU A 300 -1.26 17.76 -3.71
N CYS A 301 -0.36 18.48 -4.31
CA CYS A 301 -0.36 18.75 -5.75
C CYS A 301 0.90 18.16 -6.40
N ARG A 302 1.10 18.42 -7.70
CA ARG A 302 2.22 17.85 -8.45
C ARG A 302 3.58 18.17 -7.87
N ILE A 303 3.75 19.34 -7.22
CA ILE A 303 5.05 19.75 -6.63
C ILE A 303 5.33 18.87 -5.41
N GLU A 304 4.37 18.76 -4.48
CA GLU A 304 4.51 17.90 -3.30
C GLU A 304 4.66 16.43 -3.70
N GLY A 305 3.91 15.97 -4.73
CA GLY A 305 4.06 14.63 -5.30
C GLY A 305 5.47 14.38 -5.86
N PHE A 306 6.04 15.34 -6.57
CA PHE A 306 7.40 15.26 -7.08
C PHE A 306 8.45 15.24 -5.96
N VAL A 307 8.27 16.04 -4.90
CA VAL A 307 9.14 16.02 -3.72
C VAL A 307 9.15 14.65 -3.05
N LEU A 308 7.96 14.03 -2.87
CA LEU A 308 7.86 12.68 -2.31
C LEU A 308 8.61 11.65 -3.17
N LEU A 309 8.44 11.69 -4.49
CA LEU A 309 9.16 10.80 -5.41
C LEU A 309 10.67 11.02 -5.39
N LEU A 310 11.14 12.26 -5.26
CA LEU A 310 12.58 12.56 -5.10
C LEU A 310 13.13 11.99 -3.78
N CYS A 311 12.36 12.07 -2.69
CA CYS A 311 12.75 11.45 -1.43
C CYS A 311 12.90 9.92 -1.58
N TYR A 312 12.03 9.27 -2.37
CA TYR A 312 12.17 7.84 -2.64
C TYR A 312 13.40 7.52 -3.49
N ALA A 313 13.69 8.34 -4.50
CA ALA A 313 14.92 8.19 -5.30
C ALA A 313 16.18 8.36 -4.41
N ALA A 314 16.17 9.30 -3.48
CA ALA A 314 17.26 9.45 -2.50
C ALA A 314 17.37 8.21 -1.58
N TYR A 315 16.25 7.65 -1.12
CA TYR A 315 16.25 6.39 -0.36
C TYR A 315 16.92 5.27 -1.13
N LEU A 316 16.52 5.05 -2.40
CA LEU A 316 17.13 4.02 -3.24
C LEU A 316 18.64 4.25 -3.42
N THR A 317 19.08 5.48 -3.68
CA THR A 317 20.53 5.76 -3.82
C THR A 317 21.32 5.42 -2.56
N LEU A 318 20.75 5.67 -1.37
CA LEU A 318 21.40 5.35 -0.09
C LEU A 318 21.39 3.86 0.25
N LEU A 319 20.48 3.08 -0.33
CA LEU A 319 20.48 1.61 -0.19
C LEU A 319 21.59 0.95 -1.02
N PHE A 320 22.10 1.60 -2.07
CA PHE A 320 23.13 1.06 -2.96
C PHE A 320 24.56 1.57 -2.63
N VAL A 321 24.69 2.45 -1.64
CA VAL A 321 25.98 2.96 -1.13
C VAL A 321 26.32 2.30 0.19
#